data_e200d32c3393a863b639dde405143b3c
#
_entry.id   e200d32c3393a863b639dde405143b3c
#
_cell.length_a   1.000
_cell.length_b   1.000
_cell.length_c   1.000
_cell.angle_alpha   90.00
_cell.angle_beta   90.00
_cell.angle_gamma   90.00
#
_symmetry.space_group_name_H-M   'P 1'
#
loop_
_entity.id
_entity.type
_entity.pdbx_description
1 polymer ?
#
loop_
_entity_poly.entity_id
_entity_poly.type
_entity_poly.pdbx_seq_one_letter_code
_entity_poly.pdbx_strand_id
1 'polypeptide(L)'
;MCIRDRLYTYAVQETNEIFNVPVSATVPADYDRTFGVEVIDKESNAVEGKHYKILSNTVTIKAGELSTNVAVEGIYKNMDISDSLGFALRLIIPETEQWSLYKNEAKVVMQKIRPFDIKNFKGYCKVTSTYLSSDYYPHKVDLRLVTSDVVKGKDNTIVVHGLYFDGYDMEITFNRKDVLEPLVEMEEQICGSTGEAFNTVHGDGKLRLNQPTAYTSYFSTNENFVLQYVCLLYTSDAADDLT
;
A
#
# COMPACT_ATOMS: atom_id res chain seq x y z
N MET A 1 -24.14 17.45 -11.19
CA MET A 1 -23.82 16.36 -10.26
C MET A 1 -22.69 15.58 -10.87
N CYS A 2 -21.65 15.29 -10.14
CA CYS A 2 -20.41 14.71 -10.68
C CYS A 2 -20.10 13.42 -9.92
N ILE A 3 -20.23 12.28 -10.59
CA ILE A 3 -19.33 11.17 -10.38
C ILE A 3 -18.35 11.29 -11.54
N ARG A 4 -17.11 11.70 -11.27
CA ARG A 4 -16.05 11.60 -12.26
C ARG A 4 -15.90 10.12 -12.61
N ASP A 5 -15.51 9.83 -13.85
CA ASP A 5 -15.02 8.51 -14.32
C ASP A 5 -13.89 8.04 -13.38
N ARG A 6 -14.25 7.53 -12.22
CA ARG A 6 -13.30 7.13 -11.20
C ARG A 6 -13.42 5.64 -10.95
N LEU A 7 -12.32 5.00 -11.17
CA LEU A 7 -12.04 3.70 -10.62
C LEU A 7 -11.71 3.88 -9.14
N TYR A 8 -12.54 3.34 -8.27
CA TYR A 8 -12.28 3.29 -6.84
C TYR A 8 -11.80 1.90 -6.48
N THR A 9 -10.68 1.81 -5.79
CA THR A 9 -10.19 0.54 -5.25
C THR A 9 -10.37 0.55 -3.74
N TYR A 10 -10.99 -0.51 -3.21
CA TYR A 10 -11.26 -0.66 -1.79
C TYR A 10 -10.70 -1.98 -1.26
N ALA A 11 -10.06 -1.89 -0.10
CA ALA A 11 -9.63 -3.04 0.66
C ALA A 11 -10.82 -3.65 1.42
N VAL A 12 -11.09 -4.92 1.19
CA VAL A 12 -12.04 -5.69 2.00
C VAL A 12 -11.23 -6.51 3.00
N GLN A 13 -11.39 -6.22 4.28
CA GLN A 13 -10.69 -6.85 5.38
C GLN A 13 -11.68 -7.62 6.24
N GLU A 14 -11.24 -8.71 6.88
CA GLU A 14 -12.10 -9.51 7.77
C GLU A 14 -12.72 -8.71 8.92
N THR A 15 -12.02 -7.66 9.36
CA THR A 15 -12.46 -6.78 10.47
C THR A 15 -13.11 -5.50 9.99
N ASN A 16 -13.06 -5.20 8.68
CA ASN A 16 -13.64 -4.01 8.08
C ASN A 16 -14.10 -4.33 6.65
N GLU A 17 -15.35 -4.74 6.53
CA GLU A 17 -15.98 -5.12 5.27
C GLU A 17 -16.73 -3.93 4.61
N ILE A 18 -16.97 -2.82 5.35
CA ILE A 18 -17.76 -1.68 4.85
C ILE A 18 -16.83 -0.61 4.25
N PHE A 19 -17.17 -0.17 3.06
CA PHE A 19 -16.53 0.96 2.41
C PHE A 19 -17.57 1.92 1.79
N ASN A 20 -17.14 3.14 1.49
CA ASN A 20 -18.00 4.22 1.05
C ASN A 20 -17.61 4.69 -0.35
N VAL A 21 -18.55 4.64 -1.29
CA VAL A 21 -18.39 5.19 -2.63
C VAL A 21 -18.93 6.63 -2.62
N PRO A 22 -18.07 7.66 -2.84
CA PRO A 22 -18.50 9.05 -2.71
C PRO A 22 -19.39 9.48 -3.87
N VAL A 23 -20.41 10.24 -3.53
CA VAL A 23 -21.31 10.92 -4.46
C VAL A 23 -21.23 12.41 -4.18
N SER A 24 -20.98 13.22 -5.21
CA SER A 24 -20.80 14.65 -5.07
C SER A 24 -21.67 15.44 -6.04
N ALA A 25 -22.16 16.59 -5.59
CA ALA A 25 -22.81 17.58 -6.40
C ALA A 25 -21.90 18.80 -6.63
N THR A 26 -22.07 19.48 -7.73
CA THR A 26 -21.27 20.67 -8.09
C THR A 26 -21.74 21.93 -7.40
N VAL A 27 -23.02 21.96 -6.97
CA VAL A 27 -23.65 23.13 -6.35
C VAL A 27 -24.46 22.66 -5.15
N PRO A 28 -24.43 23.37 -4.00
CA PRO A 28 -25.31 23.09 -2.89
C PRO A 28 -26.75 23.41 -3.26
N ALA A 29 -27.70 22.77 -2.62
CA ALA A 29 -29.14 23.09 -2.71
C ALA A 29 -29.68 23.39 -1.32
N ASP A 30 -30.77 24.14 -1.23
CA ASP A 30 -31.46 24.46 0.00
C ASP A 30 -32.47 23.39 0.45
N TYR A 31 -32.47 22.24 -0.27
CA TYR A 31 -33.31 21.08 0.00
C TYR A 31 -32.50 19.78 -0.11
N ASP A 32 -33.04 18.71 0.51
CA ASP A 32 -32.47 17.36 0.42
C ASP A 32 -32.66 16.80 -0.99
N ARG A 33 -31.57 16.28 -1.59
CA ARG A 33 -31.60 15.63 -2.91
C ARG A 33 -31.36 14.13 -2.75
N THR A 34 -32.36 13.32 -3.12
CA THR A 34 -32.29 11.87 -3.02
C THR A 34 -32.26 11.25 -4.40
N PHE A 35 -31.30 10.35 -4.60
CA PHE A 35 -31.08 9.66 -5.88
C PHE A 35 -31.13 8.16 -5.67
N GLY A 36 -31.65 7.43 -6.66
CA GLY A 36 -31.55 5.99 -6.71
C GLY A 36 -30.13 5.52 -7.06
N VAL A 37 -29.78 4.35 -6.59
CA VAL A 37 -28.51 3.68 -6.91
C VAL A 37 -28.82 2.34 -7.53
N GLU A 38 -28.22 2.04 -8.69
CA GLU A 38 -28.36 0.76 -9.37
C GLU A 38 -26.97 0.21 -9.75
N VAL A 39 -26.90 -1.12 -9.93
CA VAL A 39 -25.73 -1.83 -10.44
C VAL A 39 -25.85 -2.00 -11.94
N ILE A 40 -24.76 -1.81 -12.66
CA ILE A 40 -24.67 -2.09 -14.08
C ILE A 40 -24.10 -3.50 -14.26
N ASP A 41 -24.95 -4.49 -14.37
CA ASP A 41 -24.55 -5.91 -14.41
C ASP A 41 -23.56 -6.24 -15.53
N LYS A 42 -23.72 -5.62 -16.71
CA LYS A 42 -22.84 -5.86 -17.87
C LYS A 42 -21.39 -5.43 -17.66
N GLU A 43 -21.15 -4.53 -16.70
CA GLU A 43 -19.83 -4.01 -16.37
C GLU A 43 -19.30 -4.55 -15.03
N SER A 44 -20.01 -5.53 -14.45
CA SER A 44 -19.72 -6.10 -13.14
C SER A 44 -19.35 -7.57 -13.27
N ASN A 45 -18.21 -7.97 -12.68
CA ASN A 45 -17.85 -9.39 -12.50
C ASN A 45 -18.08 -9.84 -11.05
N ALA A 46 -18.23 -8.92 -10.14
CA ALA A 46 -18.73 -9.18 -8.80
C ALA A 46 -20.25 -9.34 -8.81
N VAL A 47 -20.76 -10.22 -7.96
CA VAL A 47 -22.19 -10.54 -7.87
C VAL A 47 -22.74 -10.02 -6.54
N GLU A 48 -23.79 -9.20 -6.60
CA GLU A 48 -24.48 -8.73 -5.41
C GLU A 48 -25.09 -9.89 -4.62
N GLY A 49 -25.03 -9.83 -3.30
CA GLY A 49 -25.45 -10.89 -2.39
C GLY A 49 -24.44 -12.05 -2.25
N LYS A 50 -23.45 -12.16 -3.16
CA LYS A 50 -22.36 -13.13 -3.05
C LYS A 50 -21.04 -12.48 -2.65
N HIS A 51 -20.61 -11.45 -3.37
CA HIS A 51 -19.30 -10.82 -3.16
C HIS A 51 -19.40 -9.49 -2.43
N TYR A 52 -20.54 -8.81 -2.57
CA TYR A 52 -20.84 -7.54 -1.91
C TYR A 52 -22.33 -7.36 -1.70
N LYS A 53 -22.70 -6.34 -0.92
CA LYS A 53 -24.06 -5.91 -0.69
C LYS A 53 -24.12 -4.39 -0.63
N ILE A 54 -25.01 -3.77 -1.41
CA ILE A 54 -25.31 -2.35 -1.28
C ILE A 54 -26.23 -2.18 -0.07
N LEU A 55 -25.86 -1.34 0.90
CA LEU A 55 -26.60 -1.18 2.14
C LEU A 55 -27.84 -0.33 1.98
N SER A 56 -27.89 0.52 0.94
CA SER A 56 -29.08 1.30 0.58
C SER A 56 -29.12 1.53 -0.94
N ASN A 57 -30.27 1.29 -1.54
CA ASN A 57 -30.50 1.55 -2.96
C ASN A 57 -30.83 3.03 -3.26
N THR A 58 -30.75 3.89 -2.27
CA THR A 58 -30.89 5.34 -2.41
C THR A 58 -29.81 6.06 -1.62
N VAL A 59 -29.44 7.24 -2.08
CA VAL A 59 -28.48 8.12 -1.43
C VAL A 59 -28.98 9.55 -1.38
N THR A 60 -28.83 10.23 -0.25
CA THR A 60 -29.31 11.60 -0.04
C THR A 60 -28.16 12.55 0.24
N ILE A 61 -28.05 13.61 -0.55
CA ILE A 61 -27.23 14.78 -0.26
C ILE A 61 -28.14 15.76 0.50
N LYS A 62 -27.78 16.07 1.73
CA LYS A 62 -28.56 16.95 2.59
C LYS A 62 -28.54 18.41 2.13
N ALA A 63 -29.55 19.17 2.50
CA ALA A 63 -29.60 20.61 2.24
C ALA A 63 -28.30 21.29 2.73
N GLY A 64 -27.70 22.11 1.86
CA GLY A 64 -26.44 22.80 2.12
C GLY A 64 -25.18 21.95 1.91
N GLU A 65 -25.29 20.63 1.77
CA GLU A 65 -24.15 19.75 1.54
C GLU A 65 -23.85 19.54 0.06
N LEU A 66 -22.58 19.20 -0.22
CA LEU A 66 -22.09 18.92 -1.58
C LEU A 66 -21.80 17.44 -1.82
N SER A 67 -21.77 16.62 -0.78
CA SER A 67 -21.38 15.22 -0.91
C SER A 67 -22.11 14.31 0.08
N THR A 68 -22.15 13.04 -0.30
CA THR A 68 -22.64 11.92 0.51
C THR A 68 -21.95 10.64 0.05
N ASN A 69 -22.29 9.49 0.64
CA ASN A 69 -21.68 8.22 0.30
C ASN A 69 -22.72 7.12 0.08
N VAL A 70 -22.45 6.24 -0.87
CA VAL A 70 -23.10 4.94 -0.97
C VAL A 70 -22.29 3.95 -0.15
N ALA A 71 -22.87 3.44 0.93
CA ALA A 71 -22.23 2.44 1.75
C ALA A 71 -22.39 1.04 1.15
N VAL A 72 -21.28 0.33 1.01
CA VAL A 72 -21.21 -1.03 0.46
C VAL A 72 -20.47 -1.92 1.44
N GLU A 73 -20.98 -3.11 1.66
CA GLU A 73 -20.36 -4.17 2.44
C GLU A 73 -19.75 -5.19 1.47
N GLY A 74 -18.43 -5.40 1.53
CA GLY A 74 -17.74 -6.46 0.83
C GLY A 74 -17.79 -7.75 1.64
N ILE A 75 -18.19 -8.86 1.04
CA ILE A 75 -18.33 -10.14 1.75
C ILE A 75 -17.00 -10.88 1.71
N TYR A 76 -16.13 -10.61 2.68
CA TYR A 76 -14.74 -11.11 2.77
C TYR A 76 -14.62 -12.62 2.56
N LYS A 77 -15.51 -13.40 3.17
CA LYS A 77 -15.48 -14.87 3.12
C LYS A 77 -15.68 -15.45 1.72
N ASN A 78 -16.35 -14.71 0.85
CA ASN A 78 -16.73 -15.16 -0.50
C ASN A 78 -15.78 -14.62 -1.59
N MET A 79 -14.70 -13.96 -1.20
CA MET A 79 -13.68 -13.44 -2.11
C MET A 79 -12.41 -14.27 -2.01
N ASP A 80 -11.74 -14.52 -3.11
CA ASP A 80 -10.39 -15.07 -3.14
C ASP A 80 -9.36 -13.95 -3.29
N ILE A 81 -8.13 -14.20 -2.79
CA ILE A 81 -7.06 -13.17 -2.82
C ILE A 81 -6.59 -12.87 -4.24
N SER A 82 -6.67 -13.87 -5.10
CA SER A 82 -6.33 -13.75 -6.52
C SER A 82 -7.42 -13.05 -7.35
N ASP A 83 -8.60 -12.85 -6.76
CA ASP A 83 -9.73 -12.31 -7.50
C ASP A 83 -9.63 -10.78 -7.64
N SER A 84 -9.79 -10.30 -8.86
CA SER A 84 -10.06 -8.90 -9.15
C SER A 84 -11.56 -8.73 -9.34
N LEU A 85 -12.28 -8.54 -8.25
CA LEU A 85 -13.73 -8.39 -8.24
C LEU A 85 -14.13 -6.93 -8.34
N GLY A 86 -14.93 -6.60 -9.35
CA GLY A 86 -15.41 -5.24 -9.54
C GLY A 86 -16.87 -5.17 -9.93
N PHE A 87 -17.49 -4.05 -9.66
CA PHE A 87 -18.84 -3.71 -10.08
C PHE A 87 -18.92 -2.24 -10.47
N ALA A 88 -19.92 -1.92 -11.28
CA ALA A 88 -20.22 -0.55 -11.66
C ALA A 88 -21.54 -0.10 -11.05
N LEU A 89 -21.52 1.09 -10.45
CA LEU A 89 -22.70 1.76 -9.89
C LEU A 89 -23.15 2.89 -10.81
N ARG A 90 -24.45 3.08 -10.93
CA ARG A 90 -25.06 4.24 -11.57
C ARG A 90 -26.02 4.93 -10.62
N LEU A 91 -25.97 6.28 -10.64
CA LEU A 91 -27.00 7.09 -9.99
C LEU A 91 -28.14 7.33 -10.96
N ILE A 92 -29.36 7.10 -10.48
CA ILE A 92 -30.60 7.43 -11.20
C ILE A 92 -30.88 8.91 -10.94
N ILE A 93 -30.55 9.75 -11.91
CA ILE A 93 -30.68 11.21 -11.84
C ILE A 93 -31.77 11.64 -12.82
N PRO A 94 -32.73 12.51 -12.43
CA PRO A 94 -33.70 13.10 -13.33
C PRO A 94 -33.00 13.83 -14.50
N GLU A 95 -33.55 13.72 -15.72
CA GLU A 95 -32.94 14.33 -16.91
C GLU A 95 -32.70 15.84 -16.77
N THR A 96 -33.55 16.52 -16.03
CA THR A 96 -33.44 17.97 -15.75
C THR A 96 -32.22 18.33 -14.87
N GLU A 97 -31.67 17.36 -14.17
CA GLU A 97 -30.52 17.53 -13.26
C GLU A 97 -29.23 16.92 -13.82
N GLN A 98 -29.30 16.25 -14.97
CA GLN A 98 -28.14 15.66 -15.63
C GLN A 98 -27.34 16.72 -16.39
N TRP A 99 -26.04 16.73 -16.16
CA TRP A 99 -25.10 17.52 -16.96
C TRP A 99 -24.29 16.61 -17.87
N SER A 100 -24.25 16.88 -19.14
CA SER A 100 -23.51 16.10 -20.15
C SER A 100 -22.01 16.01 -19.89
N LEU A 101 -21.45 16.92 -19.11
CA LEU A 101 -20.05 16.97 -18.74
C LEU A 101 -19.67 16.00 -17.58
N TYR A 102 -20.66 15.46 -16.87
CA TYR A 102 -20.44 14.65 -15.69
C TYR A 102 -21.18 13.33 -15.80
N LYS A 103 -20.43 12.24 -15.68
CA LYS A 103 -21.01 10.91 -15.66
C LYS A 103 -21.65 10.64 -14.29
N ASN A 104 -22.69 9.83 -14.32
CA ASN A 104 -23.40 9.34 -13.13
C ASN A 104 -23.00 7.92 -12.75
N GLU A 105 -21.88 7.41 -13.28
CA GLU A 105 -21.37 6.06 -13.10
C GLU A 105 -20.03 6.06 -12.37
N ALA A 106 -19.80 5.04 -11.55
CA ALA A 106 -18.55 4.78 -10.86
C ALA A 106 -18.19 3.31 -10.95
N LYS A 107 -16.91 3.00 -11.19
CA LYS A 107 -16.38 1.63 -11.16
C LYS A 107 -15.68 1.40 -9.82
N VAL A 108 -15.98 0.29 -9.22
CA VAL A 108 -15.45 -0.13 -7.92
C VAL A 108 -14.71 -1.46 -8.11
N VAL A 109 -13.48 -1.52 -7.61
CA VAL A 109 -12.71 -2.76 -7.51
C VAL A 109 -12.51 -3.07 -6.04
N MET A 110 -12.83 -4.28 -5.65
CA MET A 110 -12.64 -4.80 -4.31
C MET A 110 -11.40 -5.72 -4.30
N GLN A 111 -10.52 -5.49 -3.35
CA GLN A 111 -9.36 -6.33 -3.09
C GLN A 111 -9.47 -6.95 -1.71
N LYS A 112 -9.39 -8.27 -1.64
CA LYS A 112 -9.31 -8.98 -0.37
C LYS A 112 -7.93 -8.82 0.23
N ILE A 113 -7.86 -8.24 1.42
CA ILE A 113 -6.61 -8.04 2.15
C ILE A 113 -6.54 -9.03 3.32
N ARG A 114 -5.50 -9.86 3.36
CA ARG A 114 -5.26 -10.76 4.50
C ARG A 114 -4.88 -9.97 5.74
N PRO A 115 -5.26 -10.43 6.93
CA PRO A 115 -4.76 -9.89 8.18
C PRO A 115 -3.23 -9.92 8.20
N PHE A 116 -2.62 -8.82 8.64
CA PHE A 116 -1.18 -8.78 8.87
C PHE A 116 -0.85 -9.51 10.17
N ASP A 117 0.09 -10.44 10.11
CA ASP A 117 0.73 -11.03 11.28
C ASP A 117 2.25 -10.87 11.13
N ILE A 118 2.87 -10.11 12.03
CA ILE A 118 4.32 -9.89 12.04
C ILE A 118 5.11 -11.19 12.16
N LYS A 119 4.50 -12.23 12.71
CA LYS A 119 5.12 -13.56 12.86
C LYS A 119 5.42 -14.24 11.52
N ASN A 120 4.71 -13.84 10.45
CA ASN A 120 4.97 -14.34 9.10
C ASN A 120 6.36 -13.91 8.59
N PHE A 121 6.93 -12.87 9.19
CA PHE A 121 8.25 -12.33 8.83
C PHE A 121 9.34 -12.76 9.81
N LYS A 122 9.05 -13.72 10.72
CA LYS A 122 9.99 -14.29 11.66
C LYS A 122 10.55 -15.63 11.15
N GLY A 123 11.83 -15.83 11.31
CA GLY A 123 12.49 -17.11 11.04
C GLY A 123 13.55 -17.02 9.94
N TYR A 124 13.68 -18.05 9.12
CA TYR A 124 14.67 -18.07 8.05
C TYR A 124 14.22 -17.25 6.87
N CYS A 125 15.07 -16.32 6.44
CA CYS A 125 14.85 -15.45 5.28
C CYS A 125 15.87 -15.73 4.19
N LYS A 126 15.39 -15.78 2.94
CA LYS A 126 16.25 -15.77 1.75
C LYS A 126 16.38 -14.33 1.27
N VAL A 127 17.61 -13.84 1.22
CA VAL A 127 17.91 -12.48 0.76
C VAL A 127 18.61 -12.54 -0.58
N THR A 128 18.09 -11.83 -1.56
CA THR A 128 18.74 -11.54 -2.83
C THR A 128 18.95 -10.05 -2.95
N SER A 129 20.09 -9.60 -3.43
CA SER A 129 20.41 -8.19 -3.56
C SER A 129 21.48 -8.01 -4.63
N THR A 130 21.37 -6.91 -5.38
CA THR A 130 22.42 -6.51 -6.33
C THR A 130 23.75 -6.27 -5.64
N TYR A 131 23.75 -5.85 -4.39
CA TYR A 131 24.97 -5.68 -3.60
C TYR A 131 25.65 -7.02 -3.30
N LEU A 132 24.90 -8.07 -2.93
CA LEU A 132 25.45 -9.40 -2.64
C LEU A 132 26.14 -10.04 -3.85
N SER A 133 25.66 -9.76 -5.05
CA SER A 133 26.25 -10.26 -6.32
C SER A 133 27.31 -9.34 -6.91
N SER A 134 27.53 -8.16 -6.33
CA SER A 134 28.49 -7.18 -6.81
C SER A 134 29.94 -7.53 -6.43
N ASP A 135 30.90 -6.92 -7.13
CA ASP A 135 32.33 -7.04 -6.83
C ASP A 135 32.73 -6.35 -5.52
N TYR A 136 31.85 -5.53 -4.98
CA TYR A 136 32.04 -4.82 -3.69
C TYR A 136 31.70 -5.70 -2.48
N TYR A 137 30.97 -6.81 -2.68
CA TYR A 137 30.67 -7.74 -1.60
C TYR A 137 31.74 -8.83 -1.51
N PRO A 138 32.38 -9.04 -0.33
CA PRO A 138 33.55 -9.92 -0.20
C PRO A 138 33.32 -11.38 -0.62
N HIS A 139 32.08 -11.85 -0.50
CA HIS A 139 31.74 -13.26 -0.75
C HIS A 139 31.01 -13.50 -2.06
N LYS A 140 30.61 -12.45 -2.79
CA LYS A 140 29.90 -12.49 -4.08
C LYS A 140 28.95 -13.68 -4.22
N VAL A 141 27.74 -13.52 -3.72
CA VAL A 141 26.73 -14.58 -3.71
C VAL A 141 25.41 -14.08 -4.30
N ASP A 142 24.70 -14.95 -4.99
CA ASP A 142 23.37 -14.61 -5.53
C ASP A 142 22.28 -14.64 -4.46
N LEU A 143 22.52 -15.38 -3.37
CA LEU A 143 21.56 -15.58 -2.31
C LEU A 143 22.28 -15.75 -0.97
N ARG A 144 21.75 -15.08 0.05
CA ARG A 144 22.17 -15.24 1.45
C ARG A 144 21.00 -15.73 2.29
N LEU A 145 21.26 -16.66 3.18
CA LEU A 145 20.31 -17.12 4.20
C LEU A 145 20.60 -16.41 5.50
N VAL A 146 19.59 -15.74 6.03
CA VAL A 146 19.64 -15.03 7.31
C VAL A 146 18.45 -15.42 8.19
N THR A 147 18.42 -14.94 9.42
CA THR A 147 17.28 -15.11 10.31
C THR A 147 16.70 -13.76 10.71
N SER A 148 15.44 -13.75 11.06
CA SER A 148 14.75 -12.58 11.58
C SER A 148 13.94 -12.91 12.81
N ASP A 149 13.82 -11.95 13.72
CA ASP A 149 12.98 -12.00 14.89
C ASP A 149 12.11 -10.77 15.02
N VAL A 150 10.96 -10.92 15.70
CA VAL A 150 10.08 -9.78 16.01
C VAL A 150 10.72 -8.96 17.14
N VAL A 151 10.77 -7.65 16.96
CA VAL A 151 11.29 -6.75 17.98
C VAL A 151 10.31 -6.68 19.15
N LYS A 152 10.78 -6.99 20.33
CA LYS A 152 9.95 -7.02 21.55
C LYS A 152 9.31 -5.66 21.82
N GLY A 153 7.99 -5.66 21.94
CA GLY A 153 7.21 -4.43 22.20
C GLY A 153 6.86 -3.61 20.96
N LYS A 154 7.23 -4.10 19.76
CA LYS A 154 6.83 -3.52 18.47
C LYS A 154 6.07 -4.60 17.69
N ASP A 155 4.84 -4.32 17.28
CA ASP A 155 3.98 -5.27 16.56
C ASP A 155 4.10 -5.16 15.01
N ASN A 156 4.97 -4.26 14.56
CA ASN A 156 5.20 -3.97 13.15
C ASN A 156 6.69 -3.93 12.77
N THR A 157 7.59 -4.39 13.62
CA THR A 157 9.04 -4.29 13.39
C THR A 157 9.73 -5.64 13.60
N ILE A 158 10.59 -6.00 12.66
CA ILE A 158 11.49 -7.15 12.77
C ILE A 158 12.93 -6.68 12.88
N VAL A 159 13.78 -7.51 13.46
CA VAL A 159 15.23 -7.43 13.32
C VAL A 159 15.70 -8.56 12.41
N VAL A 160 16.49 -8.23 11.40
CA VAL A 160 17.14 -9.18 10.50
C VAL A 160 18.59 -9.31 10.92
N HIS A 161 19.00 -10.52 11.31
CA HIS A 161 20.33 -10.79 11.84
C HIS A 161 21.33 -11.00 10.71
N GLY A 162 22.38 -10.20 10.70
CA GLY A 162 23.47 -10.33 9.76
C GLY A 162 23.05 -10.20 8.29
N LEU A 163 22.21 -9.23 7.95
CA LEU A 163 21.65 -9.07 6.59
C LEU A 163 22.73 -9.11 5.51
N TYR A 164 23.83 -8.40 5.69
CA TYR A 164 24.98 -8.38 4.79
C TYR A 164 26.24 -8.95 5.43
N PHE A 165 26.53 -8.57 6.67
CA PHE A 165 27.70 -9.02 7.41
C PHE A 165 27.29 -9.57 8.78
N ASP A 166 27.92 -10.66 9.18
CA ASP A 166 27.66 -11.27 10.48
C ASP A 166 27.96 -10.27 11.62
N GLY A 167 27.06 -10.24 12.61
CA GLY A 167 27.17 -9.34 13.75
C GLY A 167 26.60 -7.92 13.53
N TYR A 168 26.00 -7.66 12.37
CA TYR A 168 25.32 -6.41 12.07
C TYR A 168 23.83 -6.68 11.80
N ASP A 169 23.03 -6.37 12.79
CA ASP A 169 21.58 -6.58 12.75
C ASP A 169 20.87 -5.31 12.25
N MET A 170 19.75 -5.49 11.56
CA MET A 170 19.00 -4.38 10.97
C MET A 170 17.52 -4.45 11.35
N GLU A 171 16.99 -3.34 11.87
CA GLU A 171 15.55 -3.19 12.12
C GLU A 171 14.82 -2.75 10.86
N ILE A 172 13.69 -3.40 10.57
CA ILE A 172 12.81 -3.11 9.44
C ILE A 172 11.40 -2.97 9.97
N THR A 173 10.71 -1.88 9.60
CA THR A 173 9.37 -1.55 10.06
C THR A 173 8.36 -1.67 8.91
N PHE A 174 7.22 -2.30 9.18
CA PHE A 174 6.11 -2.47 8.25
C PHE A 174 5.05 -1.40 8.50
N ASN A 175 4.91 -0.46 7.57
CA ASN A 175 3.91 0.61 7.64
C ASN A 175 2.65 0.18 6.89
N ARG A 176 1.52 0.11 7.60
CA ARG A 176 0.21 -0.33 7.12
C ARG A 176 -0.84 0.78 7.13
N LYS A 177 -0.43 2.04 7.07
CA LYS A 177 -1.37 3.17 7.00
C LYS A 177 -2.28 3.07 5.78
N ASP A 178 -1.69 2.69 4.65
CA ASP A 178 -2.44 2.28 3.48
C ASP A 178 -2.33 0.76 3.33
N VAL A 179 -3.46 0.07 3.46
CA VAL A 179 -3.49 -1.40 3.38
C VAL A 179 -3.46 -1.91 1.95
N LEU A 180 -3.74 -1.05 0.96
CA LEU A 180 -3.62 -1.36 -0.46
C LEU A 180 -2.19 -1.16 -0.97
N GLU A 181 -1.46 -0.23 -0.36
CA GLU A 181 -0.06 0.07 -0.69
C GLU A 181 0.80 0.03 0.59
N PRO A 182 0.97 -1.16 1.21
CA PRO A 182 1.72 -1.28 2.44
C PRO A 182 3.22 -1.09 2.20
N LEU A 183 3.86 -0.28 3.04
CA LEU A 183 5.25 0.15 2.88
C LEU A 183 6.18 -0.51 3.89
N VAL A 184 7.43 -0.69 3.46
CA VAL A 184 8.56 -1.03 4.34
C VAL A 184 9.36 0.23 4.60
N GLU A 185 9.69 0.47 5.86
CA GLU A 185 10.45 1.62 6.32
C GLU A 185 11.70 1.16 7.07
N MET A 186 12.79 1.88 6.84
CA MET A 186 14.07 1.63 7.49
C MET A 186 14.77 2.97 7.73
N GLU A 187 15.18 3.22 8.96
CA GLU A 187 16.09 4.32 9.28
C GLU A 187 17.52 3.97 8.84
N GLU A 188 18.42 4.97 8.81
CA GLU A 188 19.82 4.73 8.54
C GLU A 188 20.41 3.79 9.60
N GLN A 189 21.03 2.72 9.16
CA GLN A 189 21.62 1.70 10.04
C GLN A 189 22.98 1.24 9.53
N ILE A 190 23.83 0.82 10.45
CA ILE A 190 25.12 0.22 10.15
C ILE A 190 24.89 -1.24 9.77
N CYS A 191 25.31 -1.62 8.58
CA CYS A 191 25.14 -2.97 8.03
C CYS A 191 26.43 -3.77 7.90
N GLY A 192 27.58 -3.16 8.21
CA GLY A 192 28.87 -3.81 8.08
C GLY A 192 30.02 -2.88 8.45
N SER A 193 31.24 -3.41 8.27
CA SER A 193 32.49 -2.65 8.39
C SER A 193 33.44 -3.05 7.29
N THR A 194 34.17 -2.10 6.75
CA THR A 194 35.26 -2.32 5.80
C THR A 194 36.60 -2.57 6.50
N GLY A 195 36.67 -2.26 7.81
CA GLY A 195 37.93 -2.29 8.55
C GLY A 195 38.84 -1.09 8.31
N GLU A 196 38.50 -0.24 7.34
CA GLU A 196 39.27 0.95 6.96
C GLU A 196 38.37 2.19 6.88
N ALA A 197 38.89 3.35 7.24
CA ALA A 197 38.19 4.64 7.15
C ALA A 197 38.32 5.17 5.72
N PHE A 198 37.28 5.11 4.92
CA PHE A 198 37.32 5.52 3.51
C PHE A 198 37.11 7.01 3.25
N ASN A 199 36.55 7.76 4.19
CA ASN A 199 36.42 9.19 4.01
C ASN A 199 36.41 9.97 5.35
N THR A 200 36.55 11.28 5.23
CA THR A 200 36.61 12.20 6.36
C THR A 200 35.26 12.50 7.00
N VAL A 201 34.12 12.22 6.33
CA VAL A 201 32.80 12.60 6.85
C VAL A 201 32.30 11.58 7.88
N HIS A 202 32.50 10.30 7.63
CA HIS A 202 32.15 9.25 8.58
C HIS A 202 33.35 8.48 9.12
N GLY A 203 34.54 8.62 8.58
CA GLY A 203 35.86 8.15 9.01
C GLY A 203 36.02 6.93 9.93
N ASP A 204 34.93 6.19 10.13
CA ASP A 204 34.85 5.11 11.12
C ASP A 204 34.88 3.70 10.48
N GLY A 205 35.07 3.61 9.18
CA GLY A 205 35.14 2.36 8.42
C GLY A 205 33.85 1.54 8.39
N LYS A 206 32.72 2.14 8.75
CA LYS A 206 31.42 1.46 8.80
C LYS A 206 30.60 1.70 7.54
N LEU A 207 29.91 0.64 7.10
CA LEU A 207 28.95 0.68 6.02
C LEU A 207 27.58 1.02 6.58
N ARG A 208 26.90 2.00 5.99
CA ARG A 208 25.55 2.39 6.37
C ARG A 208 24.60 2.19 5.22
N LEU A 209 23.39 1.74 5.52
CA LEU A 209 22.29 1.69 4.59
C LEU A 209 21.27 2.75 4.96
N ASN A 210 20.77 3.44 3.95
CA ASN A 210 19.67 4.39 4.07
C ASN A 210 18.63 4.12 2.99
N GLN A 211 17.37 4.38 3.32
CA GLN A 211 16.28 4.24 2.38
C GLN A 211 16.16 5.51 1.55
N PRO A 212 16.30 5.43 0.21
CA PRO A 212 16.19 6.60 -0.65
C PRO A 212 14.73 7.04 -0.77
N THR A 213 14.49 8.34 -0.83
CA THR A 213 13.15 8.91 -1.02
C THR A 213 12.59 8.72 -2.44
N ALA A 214 13.46 8.43 -3.41
CA ALA A 214 13.08 8.28 -4.82
C ALA A 214 12.47 6.91 -5.15
N TYR A 215 12.60 5.92 -4.28
CA TYR A 215 12.15 4.55 -4.52
C TYR A 215 11.26 4.07 -3.38
N THR A 216 10.23 3.31 -3.73
CA THR A 216 9.28 2.76 -2.77
C THR A 216 9.69 1.36 -2.34
N SER A 217 9.80 1.15 -1.04
CA SER A 217 9.92 -0.16 -0.42
C SER A 217 8.54 -0.63 0.02
N TYR A 218 8.20 -1.88 -0.27
CA TYR A 218 6.85 -2.40 -0.05
C TYR A 218 6.88 -3.86 0.42
N PHE A 219 5.76 -4.34 0.95
CA PHE A 219 5.62 -5.75 1.31
C PHE A 219 4.26 -6.32 0.90
N SER A 220 4.20 -7.64 0.74
CA SER A 220 2.95 -8.36 0.72
C SER A 220 2.66 -8.91 2.12
N THR A 221 1.39 -8.93 2.51
CA THR A 221 0.98 -9.43 3.85
C THR A 221 1.32 -10.90 4.09
N ASN A 222 1.86 -11.57 3.10
CA ASN A 222 2.00 -13.02 3.11
C ASN A 222 3.38 -13.55 3.44
N GLU A 223 4.49 -12.83 3.24
CA GLU A 223 5.81 -13.43 3.53
C GLU A 223 6.99 -12.66 2.91
N ASN A 224 6.75 -11.80 1.91
CA ASN A 224 7.83 -11.16 1.17
C ASN A 224 7.79 -9.65 1.29
N PHE A 225 8.95 -9.06 1.36
CA PHE A 225 9.09 -7.61 1.23
C PHE A 225 10.24 -7.25 0.30
N VAL A 226 10.15 -6.05 -0.27
CA VAL A 226 11.18 -5.43 -1.09
C VAL A 226 11.66 -4.18 -0.37
N LEU A 227 12.95 -4.15 -0.05
CA LEU A 227 13.61 -3.01 0.55
C LEU A 227 14.52 -2.36 -0.50
N GLN A 228 14.21 -1.14 -0.89
CA GLN A 228 15.09 -0.28 -1.68
C GLN A 228 15.98 0.50 -0.75
N TYR A 229 17.29 0.50 -1.01
CA TYR A 229 18.28 1.17 -0.17
C TYR A 229 19.46 1.68 -1.00
N VAL A 230 20.17 2.64 -0.43
CA VAL A 230 21.47 3.09 -0.90
C VAL A 230 22.51 2.80 0.16
N CYS A 231 23.67 2.35 -0.27
CA CYS A 231 24.80 2.17 0.62
C CYS A 231 25.60 3.47 0.66
N LEU A 232 25.67 4.08 1.84
CA LEU A 232 26.40 5.32 2.07
C LEU A 232 27.89 5.02 2.30
N LEU A 233 28.57 4.57 1.26
CA LEU A 233 30.05 4.51 1.25
C LEU A 233 30.67 5.85 0.85
N TYR A 234 29.92 6.67 0.09
CA TYR A 234 30.40 7.91 -0.51
C TYR A 234 29.26 8.94 -0.50
N THR A 235 29.32 9.93 0.34
CA THR A 235 28.29 10.97 0.41
C THR A 235 28.80 12.39 0.33
N SER A 236 30.05 12.65 -0.02
CA SER A 236 30.49 14.06 -0.07
C SER A 236 31.06 14.55 -1.39
N ASP A 237 31.50 13.70 -2.31
CA ASP A 237 32.23 14.19 -3.47
C ASP A 237 31.47 14.10 -4.82
N ALA A 238 30.27 13.53 -4.86
CA ALA A 238 29.51 13.44 -6.13
C ALA A 238 28.64 14.68 -6.42
N ALA A 239 28.54 15.63 -5.49
CA ALA A 239 27.73 16.84 -5.67
C ALA A 239 28.55 18.05 -6.20
N ASP A 240 29.88 18.02 -6.09
CA ASP A 240 30.75 19.13 -6.50
C ASP A 240 31.33 19.00 -7.93
N ASP A 241 31.18 17.84 -8.59
CA ASP A 241 31.66 17.63 -9.96
C ASP A 241 30.62 17.88 -11.05
N LEU A 242 29.47 18.47 -10.71
CA LEU A 242 28.39 18.87 -11.66
C LEU A 242 28.15 20.39 -11.69
N THR A 243 29.19 21.20 -11.55
CA THR A 243 29.14 22.64 -11.89
C THR A 243 29.97 22.97 -13.10
#